data_2accb74a4ff55321c5828d0dd31c0ce5
#
_entry.id   2accb74a4ff55321c5828d0dd31c0ce5
#
_cell.length_a   1.000
_cell.length_b   1.000
_cell.length_c   1.000
_cell.angle_alpha   90.00
_cell.angle_beta   90.00
_cell.angle_gamma   90.00
#
_symmetry.space_group_name_H-M   'P 1'
#
loop_
_entity.id
_entity.type
_entity.pdbx_description
1 polymer ?
#
loop_
_entity_poly.entity_id
_entity_poly.type
_entity_poly.pdbx_seq_one_letter_code
_entity_poly.pdbx_strand_id
1 'polypeptide(L)'
;MEKKDYLDLLSAVLIKLFLVVALFCPISTTMAGNKHVPYYQEFLLVNAVIVVFMIFYIINTWRHKRWNKENKVFCIKYFIAIVAYLSFYLLMLNHIQWKWEGVNGMISFGFFLLLMCGNNREWIDKFHVVEFANRSIVISNLIGIVVYLMGYASVYWYNFKFQFLLPQANYLYEKRFNWIYYHKSQYAFMLLLSLAFIIVYRDKFINKISFGFSVAVLLICLIISHVNTAIVGAGILMVGFVFDIVIKNFSKINKKIKLIGIPSALIGIAVAGVAVFLKISKERSIATLGSRTVIWKNAIKMILNHPEGIGNKFAFKKINLPEFGDVYTNNGHNIFLNEMLRFSIPVGVCFIILFALIVIYSLEKKFSFFTLGIWGAVMMSVSMDYAVMVSGWTLMLFFFYMIFFLDIIKQENDALEKLPGECDETKINRKIDSKTGKHDENRFSKEAVPNGNR
;
A
#
# COMPACT_ATOMS: atom_id res chain seq x y z
N MET A 1 -32.79 -5.68 11.94
CA MET A 1 -31.42 -5.13 11.94
C MET A 1 -31.28 -4.22 13.14
N GLU A 2 -30.46 -4.56 14.13
CA GLU A 2 -30.24 -3.72 15.31
C GLU A 2 -29.65 -2.36 14.90
N LYS A 3 -30.00 -1.28 15.62
CA LYS A 3 -29.47 0.08 15.38
C LYS A 3 -27.93 0.16 15.27
N LYS A 4 -27.22 -0.84 15.78
CA LYS A 4 -25.75 -1.00 15.72
C LYS A 4 -25.20 -1.21 14.30
N ASP A 5 -25.99 -1.82 13.41
CA ASP A 5 -25.50 -2.23 12.09
C ASP A 5 -25.49 -1.11 11.04
N TYR A 6 -26.28 -0.05 11.22
CA TYR A 6 -26.36 1.04 10.24
C TYR A 6 -25.07 1.87 10.14
N LEU A 7 -24.40 2.14 11.25
CA LEU A 7 -23.14 2.92 11.24
C LEU A 7 -21.99 2.10 10.64
N ASP A 8 -21.94 0.81 10.92
CA ASP A 8 -20.97 -0.10 10.31
C ASP A 8 -21.21 -0.21 8.79
N LEU A 9 -22.47 -0.40 8.39
CA LEU A 9 -22.85 -0.42 6.98
C LEU A 9 -22.47 0.88 6.28
N LEU A 10 -22.78 2.03 6.88
CA LEU A 10 -22.46 3.33 6.32
C LEU A 10 -20.95 3.53 6.18
N SER A 11 -20.17 3.15 7.21
CA SER A 11 -18.70 3.17 7.14
C SER A 11 -18.17 2.31 6.01
N ALA A 12 -18.71 1.10 5.84
CA ALA A 12 -18.34 0.19 4.75
C ALA A 12 -18.74 0.73 3.37
N VAL A 13 -19.91 1.33 3.23
CA VAL A 13 -20.37 1.96 1.98
C VAL A 13 -19.47 3.12 1.60
N LEU A 14 -19.15 4.01 2.56
CA LEU A 14 -18.32 5.19 2.30
C LEU A 14 -16.88 4.81 1.91
N ILE A 15 -16.28 3.81 2.57
CA ILE A 15 -14.93 3.35 2.17
C ILE A 15 -14.94 2.64 0.80
N LYS A 16 -16.00 1.90 0.49
CA LYS A 16 -16.18 1.33 -0.85
C LYS A 16 -16.38 2.41 -1.92
N LEU A 17 -17.14 3.44 -1.60
CA LEU A 17 -17.32 4.60 -2.48
C LEU A 17 -15.97 5.33 -2.71
N PHE A 18 -15.18 5.53 -1.66
CA PHE A 18 -13.82 6.05 -1.80
C PHE A 18 -12.98 5.20 -2.76
N LEU A 19 -13.02 3.87 -2.62
CA LEU A 19 -12.29 2.97 -3.52
C LEU A 19 -12.76 3.07 -4.97
N VAL A 20 -14.08 3.17 -5.19
CA VAL A 20 -14.62 3.38 -6.55
C VAL A 20 -14.10 4.69 -7.13
N VAL A 21 -14.19 5.78 -6.37
CA VAL A 21 -13.68 7.07 -6.84
C VAL A 21 -12.16 7.01 -7.09
N ALA A 22 -11.41 6.42 -6.17
CA ALA A 22 -9.95 6.36 -6.28
C ALA A 22 -9.43 5.45 -7.41
N LEU A 23 -10.17 4.41 -7.79
CA LEU A 23 -9.73 3.41 -8.77
C LEU A 23 -10.36 3.58 -10.16
N PHE A 24 -11.46 4.30 -10.28
CA PHE A 24 -12.19 4.42 -11.55
C PHE A 24 -12.41 5.85 -12.03
N CYS A 25 -12.36 6.86 -11.13
CA CYS A 25 -12.52 8.24 -11.56
C CYS A 25 -11.18 8.78 -12.04
N PRO A 26 -11.08 9.16 -13.32
CA PRO A 26 -9.87 9.76 -13.84
C PRO A 26 -9.59 11.08 -13.14
N ILE A 27 -8.31 11.34 -12.90
CA ILE A 27 -7.89 12.65 -12.43
C ILE A 27 -8.06 13.65 -13.56
N SER A 28 -8.59 14.82 -13.25
CA SER A 28 -8.58 15.95 -14.17
C SER A 28 -7.16 16.43 -14.35
N THR A 29 -6.59 16.16 -15.48
CA THR A 29 -5.24 16.56 -15.76
C THR A 29 -5.16 17.47 -16.96
N THR A 30 -4.35 18.27 -16.84
CA THR A 30 -3.85 19.44 -17.47
C THR A 30 -3.03 19.30 -18.72
N MET A 31 -2.87 18.15 -19.28
CA MET A 31 -1.99 17.97 -20.42
C MET A 31 -2.72 17.92 -21.77
N ALA A 32 -3.94 18.42 -21.84
CA ALA A 32 -4.59 18.69 -23.12
C ALA A 32 -4.21 20.10 -23.60
N GLY A 33 -3.09 20.19 -24.29
CA GLY A 33 -2.74 21.40 -25.05
C GLY A 33 -2.45 22.64 -24.18
N ASN A 34 -1.45 22.59 -23.31
CA ASN A 34 -0.91 23.75 -22.56
C ASN A 34 -1.87 24.51 -21.62
N LYS A 35 -3.06 24.00 -21.35
CA LYS A 35 -3.98 24.62 -20.39
C LYS A 35 -3.99 23.84 -19.09
N HIS A 36 -3.55 24.49 -18.01
CA HIS A 36 -3.69 23.99 -16.66
C HIS A 36 -5.16 24.02 -16.25
N VAL A 37 -5.81 22.87 -16.19
CA VAL A 37 -7.14 22.75 -15.60
C VAL A 37 -6.99 22.51 -14.11
N PRO A 38 -7.68 23.28 -13.27
CA PRO A 38 -7.53 23.14 -11.83
C PRO A 38 -8.07 21.78 -11.35
N TYR A 39 -7.34 21.13 -10.47
CA TYR A 39 -7.64 19.86 -9.79
C TYR A 39 -8.91 19.85 -8.91
N TYR A 40 -9.68 20.93 -8.90
CA TYR A 40 -10.60 21.23 -7.81
C TYR A 40 -11.77 20.26 -7.69
N GLN A 41 -12.31 19.75 -8.80
CA GLN A 41 -13.57 18.98 -8.72
C GLN A 41 -13.40 17.57 -8.17
N GLU A 42 -12.42 16.82 -8.64
CA GLU A 42 -12.18 15.45 -8.18
C GLU A 42 -11.54 15.43 -6.81
N PHE A 43 -10.66 16.39 -6.57
CA PHE A 43 -10.06 16.62 -5.28
C PHE A 43 -11.13 16.88 -4.21
N LEU A 44 -12.12 17.71 -4.52
CA LEU A 44 -13.26 17.96 -3.64
C LEU A 44 -14.09 16.71 -3.42
N LEU A 45 -14.35 15.91 -4.44
CA LEU A 45 -15.17 14.71 -4.32
C LEU A 45 -14.49 13.67 -3.42
N VAL A 46 -13.20 13.36 -3.66
CA VAL A 46 -12.45 12.40 -2.83
C VAL A 46 -12.39 12.88 -1.40
N ASN A 47 -12.05 14.15 -1.17
CA ASN A 47 -11.98 14.72 0.18
C ASN A 47 -13.33 14.74 0.87
N ALA A 48 -14.41 15.08 0.16
CA ALA A 48 -15.76 15.08 0.72
C ALA A 48 -16.16 13.67 1.19
N VAL A 49 -15.94 12.65 0.36
CA VAL A 49 -16.22 11.26 0.73
C VAL A 49 -15.40 10.84 1.96
N ILE A 50 -14.11 11.17 2.00
CA ILE A 50 -13.25 10.82 3.13
C ILE A 50 -13.64 11.60 4.41
N VAL A 51 -13.92 12.89 4.32
CA VAL A 51 -14.35 13.69 5.49
C VAL A 51 -15.67 13.16 6.04
N VAL A 52 -16.65 12.87 5.19
CA VAL A 52 -17.92 12.27 5.59
C VAL A 52 -17.67 10.90 6.23
N PHE A 53 -16.82 10.06 5.62
CA PHE A 53 -16.40 8.78 6.22
C PHE A 53 -15.79 8.98 7.61
N MET A 54 -14.84 9.92 7.77
CA MET A 54 -14.19 10.18 9.05
C MET A 54 -15.17 10.57 10.14
N ILE A 55 -16.14 11.44 9.84
CA ILE A 55 -17.19 11.87 10.79
C ILE A 55 -17.99 10.64 11.25
N PHE A 56 -18.55 9.87 10.33
CA PHE A 56 -19.33 8.68 10.67
C PHE A 56 -18.51 7.62 11.37
N TYR A 57 -17.25 7.45 10.97
CA TYR A 57 -16.34 6.51 11.60
C TYR A 57 -16.01 6.88 13.05
N ILE A 58 -15.80 8.17 13.35
CA ILE A 58 -15.61 8.67 14.73
C ILE A 58 -16.85 8.35 15.57
N ILE A 59 -18.04 8.70 15.07
CA ILE A 59 -19.31 8.45 15.75
C ILE A 59 -19.48 6.94 16.02
N ASN A 60 -19.18 6.11 15.02
CA ASN A 60 -19.26 4.66 15.11
C ASN A 60 -18.30 4.10 16.16
N THR A 61 -17.03 4.49 16.09
CA THR A 61 -15.99 4.04 17.00
C THR A 61 -16.27 4.47 18.44
N TRP A 62 -16.72 5.72 18.64
CA TRP A 62 -17.08 6.24 19.95
C TRP A 62 -18.30 5.53 20.54
N ARG A 63 -19.36 5.38 19.75
CA ARG A 63 -20.63 4.75 20.18
C ARG A 63 -20.42 3.29 20.58
N HIS A 64 -19.59 2.55 19.86
CA HIS A 64 -19.35 1.14 20.12
C HIS A 64 -18.11 0.89 20.97
N LYS A 65 -17.43 1.96 21.44
CA LYS A 65 -16.20 1.88 22.24
C LYS A 65 -15.11 1.03 21.59
N ARG A 66 -15.00 1.07 20.27
CA ARG A 66 -14.06 0.25 19.47
C ARG A 66 -12.70 0.93 19.31
N TRP A 67 -12.18 1.49 20.40
CA TRP A 67 -10.83 2.08 20.38
C TRP A 67 -9.76 0.99 20.46
N ASN A 68 -8.77 1.07 19.59
CA ASN A 68 -7.65 0.14 19.60
C ASN A 68 -6.61 0.56 20.63
N LYS A 69 -6.65 -0.09 21.80
CA LYS A 69 -5.73 0.22 22.91
C LYS A 69 -4.27 -0.12 22.60
N GLU A 70 -4.02 -1.13 21.77
CA GLU A 70 -2.67 -1.57 21.42
C GLU A 70 -1.93 -0.54 20.55
N ASN A 71 -2.67 0.20 19.73
CA ASN A 71 -2.11 1.25 18.87
C ASN A 71 -1.96 2.60 19.61
N LYS A 72 -2.37 2.70 20.86
CA LYS A 72 -2.42 3.98 21.60
C LYS A 72 -1.10 4.75 21.57
N VAL A 73 0.01 4.10 21.83
CA VAL A 73 1.33 4.74 21.87
C VAL A 73 1.73 5.25 20.49
N PHE A 74 1.51 4.44 19.46
CA PHE A 74 1.74 4.83 18.07
C PHE A 74 0.85 6.02 17.69
N CYS A 75 -0.46 5.96 17.96
CA CYS A 75 -1.41 7.02 17.65
C CYS A 75 -1.03 8.35 18.32
N ILE A 76 -0.55 8.33 19.58
CA ILE A 76 -0.09 9.54 20.27
C ILE A 76 1.16 10.11 19.57
N LYS A 77 2.18 9.29 19.30
CA LYS A 77 3.40 9.73 18.60
C LYS A 77 3.07 10.31 17.23
N TYR A 78 2.20 9.62 16.48
CA TYR A 78 1.79 10.05 15.15
C TYR A 78 0.97 11.35 15.19
N PHE A 79 0.07 11.49 16.15
CA PHE A 79 -0.68 12.73 16.38
C PHE A 79 0.24 13.93 16.69
N ILE A 80 1.22 13.74 17.58
CA ILE A 80 2.21 14.78 17.90
C ILE A 80 2.97 15.19 16.62
N ALA A 81 3.37 14.23 15.80
CA ALA A 81 4.06 14.52 14.53
C ALA A 81 3.15 15.25 13.52
N ILE A 82 1.84 14.93 13.47
CA ILE A 82 0.86 15.69 12.67
C ILE A 82 0.75 17.13 13.18
N VAL A 83 0.64 17.33 14.49
CA VAL A 83 0.54 18.68 15.09
C VAL A 83 1.79 19.47 14.79
N ALA A 84 2.98 18.88 14.90
CA ALA A 84 4.22 19.53 14.54
C ALA A 84 4.27 19.89 13.04
N TYR A 85 3.92 18.97 12.16
CA TYR A 85 3.80 19.20 10.72
C TYR A 85 2.87 20.38 10.43
N LEU A 86 1.68 20.37 11.02
CA LEU A 86 0.68 21.41 10.85
C LEU A 86 1.18 22.77 11.38
N SER A 87 1.80 22.80 12.57
CA SER A 87 2.31 24.03 13.16
C SER A 87 3.38 24.68 12.28
N PHE A 88 4.36 23.90 11.81
CA PHE A 88 5.38 24.42 10.89
C PHE A 88 4.79 24.83 9.54
N TYR A 89 3.84 24.07 9.02
CA TYR A 89 3.12 24.42 7.80
C TYR A 89 2.40 25.78 7.94
N LEU A 90 1.69 26.00 9.04
CA LEU A 90 0.96 27.23 9.32
C LEU A 90 1.92 28.42 9.51
N LEU A 91 3.05 28.24 10.19
CA LEU A 91 4.07 29.28 10.36
C LEU A 91 4.67 29.72 9.01
N MET A 92 4.71 28.82 8.03
CA MET A 92 5.27 29.10 6.70
C MET A 92 4.22 29.59 5.69
N LEU A 93 2.93 29.70 6.08
CA LEU A 93 1.84 30.11 5.19
C LEU A 93 2.08 31.44 4.47
N ASN A 94 2.77 32.39 5.12
CA ASN A 94 3.08 33.69 4.52
C ASN A 94 4.06 33.57 3.32
N HIS A 95 4.87 32.52 3.28
CA HIS A 95 5.82 32.21 2.21
C HIS A 95 5.26 31.21 1.19
N ILE A 96 4.29 30.39 1.64
CA ILE A 96 3.63 29.40 0.81
C ILE A 96 2.26 29.97 0.47
N GLN A 97 2.00 30.22 -0.80
CA GLN A 97 0.63 30.56 -1.19
C GLN A 97 -0.29 29.45 -0.74
N TRP A 98 -1.23 29.76 0.16
CA TRP A 98 -2.23 28.82 0.65
C TRP A 98 -2.91 28.14 -0.52
N LYS A 99 -2.86 26.80 -0.55
CA LYS A 99 -3.54 26.00 -1.52
C LYS A 99 -4.17 24.80 -0.86
N TRP A 100 -5.25 24.32 -1.45
CA TRP A 100 -5.99 23.13 -1.04
C TRP A 100 -5.11 21.88 -0.88
N GLU A 101 -3.95 21.86 -1.48
CA GLU A 101 -2.96 20.78 -1.44
C GLU A 101 -2.52 20.45 -0.01
N GLY A 102 -2.26 21.45 0.83
CA GLY A 102 -1.94 21.23 2.24
C GLY A 102 -3.11 20.66 3.04
N VAL A 103 -4.31 21.11 2.75
CA VAL A 103 -5.55 20.56 3.37
C VAL A 103 -5.70 19.08 3.04
N ASN A 104 -5.42 18.68 1.81
CA ASN A 104 -5.46 17.29 1.42
C ASN A 104 -4.46 16.41 2.18
N GLY A 105 -3.24 16.91 2.36
CA GLY A 105 -2.24 16.24 3.21
C GLY A 105 -2.76 16.01 4.63
N MET A 106 -3.33 17.04 5.24
CA MET A 106 -3.91 16.96 6.59
C MET A 106 -5.07 15.96 6.68
N ILE A 107 -5.98 15.98 5.71
CA ILE A 107 -7.09 15.01 5.63
C ILE A 107 -6.51 13.59 5.51
N SER A 108 -5.49 13.40 4.68
CA SER A 108 -4.85 12.10 4.49
C SER A 108 -4.18 11.58 5.77
N PHE A 109 -3.44 12.42 6.49
CA PHE A 109 -2.82 12.06 7.78
C PHE A 109 -3.88 11.78 8.86
N GLY A 110 -4.92 12.62 8.92
CA GLY A 110 -6.05 12.43 9.83
C GLY A 110 -6.81 11.14 9.54
N PHE A 111 -7.06 10.84 8.30
CA PHE A 111 -7.69 9.59 7.85
C PHE A 111 -6.89 8.36 8.31
N PHE A 112 -5.58 8.36 8.09
CA PHE A 112 -4.72 7.27 8.54
C PHE A 112 -4.73 7.13 10.07
N LEU A 113 -4.50 8.23 10.80
CA LEU A 113 -4.51 8.22 12.27
C LEU A 113 -5.83 7.69 12.82
N LEU A 114 -6.94 8.15 12.27
CA LEU A 114 -8.27 7.77 12.73
C LEU A 114 -8.52 6.28 12.55
N LEU A 115 -8.15 5.72 11.39
CA LEU A 115 -8.27 4.29 11.14
C LEU A 115 -7.34 3.47 12.05
N MET A 116 -6.15 3.97 12.38
CA MET A 116 -5.25 3.32 13.34
C MET A 116 -5.75 3.36 14.78
N CYS A 117 -6.53 4.39 15.15
CA CYS A 117 -7.13 4.51 16.47
C CYS A 117 -8.30 3.54 16.69
N GLY A 118 -8.98 3.08 15.66
CA GLY A 118 -10.16 2.22 15.76
C GLY A 118 -9.85 0.75 15.51
N ASN A 119 -10.72 -0.12 16.01
CA ASN A 119 -10.73 -1.54 15.68
C ASN A 119 -11.66 -1.78 14.49
N ASN A 120 -11.08 -1.96 13.31
CA ASN A 120 -11.78 -1.99 12.02
C ASN A 120 -12.20 -3.38 11.58
N ARG A 121 -11.61 -4.43 12.14
CA ARG A 121 -11.70 -5.79 11.62
C ARG A 121 -13.13 -6.29 11.46
N GLU A 122 -13.95 -6.08 12.50
CA GLU A 122 -15.31 -6.63 12.54
C GLU A 122 -16.18 -6.15 11.37
N TRP A 123 -16.24 -4.83 11.10
CA TRP A 123 -17.07 -4.31 10.02
C TRP A 123 -16.42 -4.48 8.64
N ILE A 124 -15.09 -4.50 8.56
CA ILE A 124 -14.35 -4.79 7.31
C ILE A 124 -14.67 -6.20 6.82
N ASP A 125 -14.58 -7.20 7.70
CA ASP A 125 -14.89 -8.59 7.36
C ASP A 125 -16.40 -8.78 7.11
N LYS A 126 -17.27 -8.25 7.98
CA LYS A 126 -18.72 -8.36 7.87
C LYS A 126 -19.27 -7.83 6.55
N PHE A 127 -18.71 -6.73 6.06
CA PHE A 127 -19.16 -6.09 4.81
C PHE A 127 -18.26 -6.38 3.61
N HIS A 128 -17.38 -7.37 3.70
CA HIS A 128 -16.53 -7.82 2.58
C HIS A 128 -15.77 -6.68 1.88
N VAL A 129 -15.18 -5.77 2.67
CA VAL A 129 -14.48 -4.59 2.12
C VAL A 129 -13.23 -5.00 1.35
N VAL A 130 -12.51 -6.03 1.83
CA VAL A 130 -11.29 -6.55 1.19
C VAL A 130 -11.60 -7.20 -0.14
N GLU A 131 -12.62 -8.05 -0.19
CA GLU A 131 -13.07 -8.72 -1.42
C GLU A 131 -13.54 -7.69 -2.46
N PHE A 132 -14.24 -6.66 -2.00
CA PHE A 132 -14.64 -5.54 -2.85
C PHE A 132 -13.42 -4.78 -3.40
N ALA A 133 -12.43 -4.47 -2.55
CA ALA A 133 -11.20 -3.82 -2.95
C ALA A 133 -10.43 -4.64 -3.99
N ASN A 134 -10.23 -5.95 -3.74
CA ASN A 134 -9.59 -6.86 -4.68
C ASN A 134 -10.26 -6.87 -6.05
N ARG A 135 -11.59 -7.01 -6.08
CA ARG A 135 -12.35 -7.01 -7.34
C ARG A 135 -12.24 -5.67 -8.05
N SER A 136 -12.38 -4.56 -7.33
CA SER A 136 -12.28 -3.20 -7.89
C SER A 136 -10.90 -2.93 -8.48
N ILE A 137 -9.84 -3.33 -7.80
CA ILE A 137 -8.45 -3.22 -8.30
C ILE A 137 -8.31 -3.97 -9.63
N VAL A 138 -8.75 -5.23 -9.68
CA VAL A 138 -8.60 -6.06 -10.88
C VAL A 138 -9.43 -5.52 -12.04
N ILE A 139 -10.70 -5.16 -11.80
CA ILE A 139 -11.60 -4.63 -12.83
C ILE A 139 -11.06 -3.30 -13.38
N SER A 140 -10.63 -2.38 -12.51
CA SER A 140 -10.04 -1.10 -12.93
C SER A 140 -8.84 -1.31 -13.86
N ASN A 141 -7.95 -2.23 -13.48
CA ASN A 141 -6.76 -2.50 -14.28
C ASN A 141 -7.06 -3.26 -15.59
N LEU A 142 -8.08 -4.13 -15.61
CA LEU A 142 -8.56 -4.73 -16.86
C LEU A 142 -9.11 -3.68 -17.83
N ILE A 143 -9.91 -2.74 -17.34
CA ILE A 143 -10.38 -1.61 -18.16
C ILE A 143 -9.17 -0.81 -18.66
N GLY A 144 -8.17 -0.57 -17.80
CA GLY A 144 -6.92 0.07 -18.19
C GLY A 144 -6.19 -0.66 -19.32
N ILE A 145 -6.10 -1.99 -19.28
CA ILE A 145 -5.52 -2.80 -20.37
C ILE A 145 -6.29 -2.61 -21.67
N VAL A 146 -7.63 -2.61 -21.62
CA VAL A 146 -8.46 -2.37 -22.81
C VAL A 146 -8.17 -1.00 -23.41
N VAL A 147 -8.11 0.04 -22.58
CA VAL A 147 -7.78 1.41 -23.02
C VAL A 147 -6.38 1.46 -23.66
N TYR A 148 -5.40 0.78 -23.08
CA TYR A 148 -4.06 0.67 -23.64
C TYR A 148 -4.06 -0.04 -25.00
N LEU A 149 -4.80 -1.14 -25.14
CA LEU A 149 -4.92 -1.88 -26.41
C LEU A 149 -5.63 -1.06 -27.50
N MET A 150 -6.52 -0.13 -27.12
CA MET A 150 -7.12 0.85 -28.02
C MET A 150 -6.15 1.95 -28.47
N GLY A 151 -4.90 1.93 -27.97
CA GLY A 151 -3.85 2.90 -28.34
C GLY A 151 -3.81 4.16 -27.48
N TYR A 152 -4.55 4.23 -26.37
CA TYR A 152 -4.55 5.41 -25.50
C TYR A 152 -3.56 5.26 -24.33
N ALA A 153 -2.93 6.38 -23.95
CA ALA A 153 -1.99 6.43 -22.83
C ALA A 153 -2.69 6.65 -21.49
N SER A 154 -3.77 7.42 -21.48
CA SER A 154 -4.53 7.73 -20.26
C SER A 154 -5.94 8.18 -20.56
N VAL A 155 -6.76 8.18 -19.51
CA VAL A 155 -8.10 8.74 -19.50
C VAL A 155 -8.13 9.87 -18.49
N TYR A 156 -8.78 10.97 -18.82
CA TYR A 156 -8.97 12.09 -17.91
C TYR A 156 -10.37 12.67 -18.04
N TRP A 157 -10.79 13.40 -17.01
CA TRP A 157 -12.08 14.08 -16.99
C TRP A 157 -11.89 15.58 -17.21
N TYR A 158 -12.60 16.13 -18.17
CA TYR A 158 -12.58 17.55 -18.47
C TYR A 158 -13.99 18.03 -18.85
N ASN A 159 -14.48 19.07 -18.16
CA ASN A 159 -15.82 19.62 -18.39
C ASN A 159 -16.93 18.55 -18.44
N PHE A 160 -16.94 17.66 -17.43
CA PHE A 160 -17.90 16.55 -17.32
C PHE A 160 -17.87 15.54 -18.48
N LYS A 161 -16.80 15.50 -19.25
CA LYS A 161 -16.58 14.54 -20.34
C LYS A 161 -15.31 13.74 -20.11
N PHE A 162 -15.39 12.45 -20.36
CA PHE A 162 -14.21 11.60 -20.44
C PHE A 162 -13.45 11.90 -21.74
N GLN A 163 -12.17 12.08 -21.63
CA GLN A 163 -11.27 12.28 -22.75
C GLN A 163 -10.14 11.26 -22.70
N PHE A 164 -9.78 10.74 -23.86
CA PHE A 164 -8.72 9.78 -24.03
C PHE A 164 -7.50 10.47 -24.63
N LEU A 165 -6.35 10.35 -23.94
CA LEU A 165 -5.08 10.90 -24.40
C LEU A 165 -4.32 9.86 -25.21
N LEU A 166 -3.92 10.26 -26.42
CA LEU A 166 -2.96 9.49 -27.20
C LEU A 166 -1.56 9.54 -26.56
N PRO A 167 -0.73 8.50 -26.78
CA PRO A 167 0.67 8.55 -26.39
C PRO A 167 1.33 9.77 -27.05
N GLN A 168 2.10 10.51 -26.27
CA GLN A 168 2.85 11.63 -26.83
C GLN A 168 3.91 11.08 -27.79
N ALA A 169 3.96 11.62 -29.00
CA ALA A 169 4.91 11.26 -30.06
C ALA A 169 6.38 11.64 -29.74
N ASN A 170 6.70 11.87 -28.48
CA ASN A 170 8.04 12.15 -28.02
C ASN A 170 8.67 10.81 -27.59
N TYR A 171 9.87 10.47 -28.12
CA TYR A 171 10.55 9.23 -27.85
C TYR A 171 10.70 8.91 -26.36
N LEU A 172 10.72 9.91 -25.47
CA LEU A 172 10.78 9.75 -24.01
C LEU A 172 9.46 9.30 -23.37
N TYR A 173 8.34 9.58 -24.05
CA TYR A 173 6.99 9.34 -23.51
C TYR A 173 6.16 8.41 -24.40
N GLU A 174 6.71 7.99 -25.53
CA GLU A 174 6.07 7.04 -26.43
C GLU A 174 5.78 5.72 -25.70
N LYS A 175 4.55 5.23 -25.87
CA LYS A 175 4.07 3.98 -25.26
C LYS A 175 4.00 3.94 -23.71
N ARG A 176 4.07 5.05 -23.03
CA ARG A 176 3.92 5.11 -21.57
C ARG A 176 2.44 5.18 -21.19
N PHE A 177 2.03 4.25 -20.34
CA PHE A 177 0.66 4.16 -19.88
C PHE A 177 0.54 4.62 -18.42
N ASN A 178 -0.42 5.49 -18.10
CA ASN A 178 -0.69 6.00 -16.76
C ASN A 178 -2.16 5.86 -16.34
N TRP A 179 -3.00 5.20 -17.14
CA TRP A 179 -4.41 4.93 -16.87
C TRP A 179 -5.16 6.22 -16.49
N ILE A 180 -5.69 6.26 -15.26
CA ILE A 180 -6.41 7.41 -14.72
C ILE A 180 -5.53 8.35 -13.87
N TYR A 181 -4.23 8.04 -13.72
CA TYR A 181 -3.32 8.79 -12.84
C TYR A 181 -2.63 9.92 -13.60
N TYR A 182 -2.24 10.97 -12.86
CA TYR A 182 -1.53 12.11 -13.43
C TYR A 182 -0.19 11.71 -14.07
N HIS A 183 0.52 10.79 -13.43
CA HIS A 183 1.85 10.38 -13.88
C HIS A 183 1.98 8.86 -13.84
N LYS A 184 2.68 8.30 -14.81
CA LYS A 184 2.93 6.85 -14.90
C LYS A 184 3.54 6.26 -13.63
N SER A 185 4.40 7.01 -12.94
CA SER A 185 5.03 6.54 -11.70
C SER A 185 4.04 6.45 -10.55
N GLN A 186 3.02 7.31 -10.51
CA GLN A 186 1.91 7.19 -9.55
C GLN A 186 1.10 5.93 -9.83
N TYR A 187 0.75 5.69 -11.09
CA TYR A 187 0.06 4.47 -11.50
C TYR A 187 0.86 3.22 -11.11
N ALA A 188 2.13 3.16 -11.49
CA ALA A 188 2.99 2.03 -11.20
C ALA A 188 3.20 1.79 -9.69
N PHE A 189 3.27 2.87 -8.90
CA PHE A 189 3.32 2.76 -7.44
C PHE A 189 2.01 2.20 -6.86
N MET A 190 0.86 2.64 -7.34
CA MET A 190 -0.43 2.08 -6.92
C MET A 190 -0.57 0.61 -7.34
N LEU A 191 -0.03 0.22 -8.49
CA LEU A 191 0.04 -1.20 -8.90
C LEU A 191 0.91 -2.03 -7.94
N LEU A 192 2.05 -1.51 -7.48
CA LEU A 192 2.89 -2.18 -6.47
C LEU A 192 2.15 -2.39 -5.16
N LEU A 193 1.48 -1.36 -4.66
CA LEU A 193 0.68 -1.45 -3.45
C LEU A 193 -0.49 -2.42 -3.61
N SER A 194 -1.15 -2.39 -4.77
CA SER A 194 -2.22 -3.33 -5.12
C SER A 194 -1.72 -4.76 -5.19
N LEU A 195 -0.54 -4.99 -5.75
CA LEU A 195 0.09 -6.31 -5.80
C LEU A 195 0.39 -6.82 -4.39
N ALA A 196 0.99 -5.99 -3.53
CA ALA A 196 1.23 -6.33 -2.14
C ALA A 196 -0.09 -6.64 -1.41
N PHE A 197 -1.13 -5.83 -1.60
CA PHE A 197 -2.44 -6.03 -1.01
C PHE A 197 -3.09 -7.36 -1.43
N ILE A 198 -3.07 -7.69 -2.72
CA ILE A 198 -3.59 -8.94 -3.25
C ILE A 198 -2.83 -10.15 -2.67
N ILE A 199 -1.51 -10.06 -2.55
CA ILE A 199 -0.68 -11.15 -1.98
C ILE A 199 -1.00 -11.33 -0.49
N VAL A 200 -1.14 -10.25 0.25
CA VAL A 200 -1.48 -10.26 1.68
C VAL A 200 -2.83 -10.93 1.90
N TYR A 201 -3.83 -10.59 1.11
CA TYR A 201 -5.19 -11.09 1.24
C TYR A 201 -5.52 -12.26 0.31
N ARG A 202 -4.52 -13.06 -0.11
CA ARG A 202 -4.69 -14.21 -1.01
C ARG A 202 -5.77 -15.19 -0.55
N ASP A 203 -5.93 -15.34 0.76
CA ASP A 203 -6.90 -16.29 1.34
C ASP A 203 -8.37 -15.80 1.22
N LYS A 204 -8.57 -14.53 0.83
CA LYS A 204 -9.88 -13.95 0.52
C LYS A 204 -10.28 -14.11 -0.95
N PHE A 205 -9.50 -14.82 -1.76
CA PHE A 205 -9.86 -15.19 -3.13
C PHE A 205 -10.64 -16.47 -3.16
N ILE A 206 -11.58 -16.58 -4.12
CA ILE A 206 -12.45 -17.75 -4.29
C ILE A 206 -11.62 -19.01 -4.55
N ASN A 207 -10.56 -18.87 -5.36
CA ASN A 207 -9.67 -19.97 -5.70
C ASN A 207 -8.28 -19.46 -6.13
N LYS A 208 -7.33 -20.39 -6.24
CA LYS A 208 -5.94 -20.10 -6.66
C LYS A 208 -5.84 -19.53 -8.08
N ILE A 209 -6.77 -19.89 -8.98
CA ILE A 209 -6.79 -19.41 -10.36
C ILE A 209 -7.16 -17.92 -10.37
N SER A 210 -8.20 -17.53 -9.61
CA SER A 210 -8.60 -16.13 -9.48
C SER A 210 -7.48 -15.26 -8.88
N PHE A 211 -6.76 -15.77 -7.88
CA PHE A 211 -5.58 -15.10 -7.33
C PHE A 211 -4.48 -14.95 -8.38
N GLY A 212 -4.11 -16.04 -9.06
CA GLY A 212 -3.08 -16.02 -10.11
C GLY A 212 -3.42 -15.08 -11.27
N PHE A 213 -4.68 -15.07 -11.69
CA PHE A 213 -5.19 -14.13 -12.71
C PHE A 213 -5.05 -12.67 -12.25
N SER A 214 -5.40 -12.37 -11.01
CA SER A 214 -5.30 -11.01 -10.45
C SER A 214 -3.85 -10.52 -10.40
N VAL A 215 -2.93 -11.39 -9.97
CA VAL A 215 -1.49 -11.10 -9.99
C VAL A 215 -0.99 -10.87 -11.42
N ALA A 216 -1.39 -11.71 -12.38
CA ALA A 216 -1.00 -11.57 -13.79
C ALA A 216 -1.47 -10.23 -14.38
N VAL A 217 -2.73 -9.83 -14.12
CA VAL A 217 -3.26 -8.52 -14.56
C VAL A 217 -2.41 -7.38 -14.05
N LEU A 218 -2.06 -7.37 -12.76
CA LEU A 218 -1.23 -6.30 -12.19
C LEU A 218 0.19 -6.28 -12.74
N LEU A 219 0.80 -7.46 -12.96
CA LEU A 219 2.13 -7.54 -13.56
C LEU A 219 2.13 -7.06 -15.02
N ILE A 220 1.10 -7.38 -15.80
CA ILE A 220 0.93 -6.85 -17.17
C ILE A 220 0.83 -5.33 -17.11
N CYS A 221 0.01 -4.76 -16.21
CA CYS A 221 -0.10 -3.32 -16.05
C CYS A 221 1.22 -2.66 -15.64
N LEU A 222 2.00 -3.30 -14.75
CA LEU A 222 3.35 -2.82 -14.40
C LEU A 222 4.29 -2.78 -15.61
N ILE A 223 4.24 -3.79 -16.47
CA ILE A 223 5.07 -3.85 -17.69
C ILE A 223 4.67 -2.74 -18.66
N ILE A 224 3.38 -2.57 -18.94
CA ILE A 224 2.90 -1.54 -19.88
C ILE A 224 3.07 -0.10 -19.36
N SER A 225 3.20 0.09 -18.05
CA SER A 225 3.52 1.40 -17.47
C SER A 225 4.93 1.91 -17.83
N HIS A 226 5.83 1.02 -18.21
CA HIS A 226 7.24 1.30 -18.51
C HIS A 226 7.96 2.09 -17.39
N VAL A 227 7.69 1.76 -16.12
CA VAL A 227 8.32 2.38 -14.94
C VAL A 227 9.33 1.41 -14.35
N ASN A 228 10.61 1.58 -14.68
CA ASN A 228 11.68 0.67 -14.26
C ASN A 228 11.79 0.56 -12.73
N THR A 229 11.62 1.66 -11.99
CA THR A 229 11.65 1.66 -10.52
C THR A 229 10.56 0.77 -9.92
N ALA A 230 9.37 0.75 -10.50
CA ALA A 230 8.28 -0.09 -10.05
C ALA A 230 8.48 -1.57 -10.43
N ILE A 231 9.08 -1.84 -11.58
CA ILE A 231 9.43 -3.22 -11.98
C ILE A 231 10.47 -3.81 -11.00
N VAL A 232 11.50 -3.03 -10.64
CA VAL A 232 12.49 -3.44 -9.63
C VAL A 232 11.81 -3.58 -8.27
N GLY A 233 10.93 -2.64 -7.89
CA GLY A 233 10.15 -2.72 -6.66
C GLY A 233 9.28 -3.98 -6.59
N ALA A 234 8.63 -4.38 -7.70
CA ALA A 234 7.88 -5.64 -7.77
C ALA A 234 8.80 -6.85 -7.59
N GLY A 235 10.00 -6.82 -8.16
CA GLY A 235 11.02 -7.84 -7.93
C GLY A 235 11.38 -7.96 -6.45
N ILE A 236 11.67 -6.86 -5.78
CA ILE A 236 12.00 -6.82 -4.34
C ILE A 236 10.83 -7.40 -3.51
N LEU A 237 9.59 -6.99 -3.82
CA LEU A 237 8.38 -7.48 -3.16
C LEU A 237 8.22 -8.99 -3.33
N MET A 238 8.36 -9.50 -4.56
CA MET A 238 8.20 -10.91 -4.86
C MET A 238 9.30 -11.75 -4.24
N VAL A 239 10.54 -11.27 -4.23
CA VAL A 239 11.66 -11.93 -3.53
C VAL A 239 11.36 -12.05 -2.04
N GLY A 240 10.95 -10.96 -1.38
CA GLY A 240 10.56 -10.98 0.03
C GLY A 240 9.43 -11.99 0.30
N PHE A 241 8.41 -12.04 -0.57
CA PHE A 241 7.31 -13.00 -0.46
C PHE A 241 7.76 -14.46 -0.58
N VAL A 242 8.59 -14.77 -1.58
CA VAL A 242 9.12 -16.13 -1.77
C VAL A 242 9.99 -16.55 -0.57
N PHE A 243 10.86 -15.66 -0.07
CA PHE A 243 11.67 -15.94 1.11
C PHE A 243 10.82 -16.27 2.34
N ASP A 244 9.75 -15.51 2.59
CA ASP A 244 8.84 -15.79 3.70
C ASP A 244 8.18 -17.18 3.58
N ILE A 245 7.72 -17.55 2.36
CA ILE A 245 7.13 -18.87 2.12
C ILE A 245 8.16 -19.97 2.36
N VAL A 246 9.37 -19.80 1.85
CA VAL A 246 10.43 -20.78 1.99
C VAL A 246 10.80 -20.98 3.47
N ILE A 247 10.98 -19.90 4.21
CA ILE A 247 11.35 -19.98 5.64
C ILE A 247 10.26 -20.61 6.46
N LYS A 248 9.00 -20.15 6.30
CA LYS A 248 7.84 -20.71 7.02
C LYS A 248 7.62 -22.21 6.77
N ASN A 249 7.93 -22.67 5.58
CA ASN A 249 7.73 -24.08 5.22
C ASN A 249 9.03 -24.89 5.16
N PHE A 250 10.15 -24.32 5.63
CA PHE A 250 11.47 -24.94 5.45
C PHE A 250 11.56 -26.37 5.97
N SER A 251 10.96 -26.65 7.14
CA SER A 251 10.90 -27.99 7.72
C SER A 251 10.14 -29.00 6.87
N LYS A 252 9.06 -28.54 6.18
CA LYS A 252 8.15 -29.35 5.37
C LYS A 252 8.64 -29.54 3.93
N ILE A 253 9.63 -28.76 3.48
CA ILE A 253 10.15 -28.83 2.12
C ILE A 253 11.02 -30.09 1.95
N ASN A 254 10.78 -30.83 0.87
CA ASN A 254 11.56 -32.01 0.51
C ASN A 254 13.05 -31.70 0.39
N LYS A 255 13.91 -32.61 0.83
CA LYS A 255 15.38 -32.45 0.81
C LYS A 255 15.93 -32.11 -0.59
N LYS A 256 15.35 -32.69 -1.67
CA LYS A 256 15.74 -32.37 -3.06
C LYS A 256 15.41 -30.92 -3.42
N ILE A 257 14.24 -30.42 -2.99
CA ILE A 257 13.84 -29.03 -3.23
C ILE A 257 14.72 -28.07 -2.44
N LYS A 258 15.13 -28.40 -1.20
CA LYS A 258 16.08 -27.61 -0.42
C LYS A 258 17.46 -27.53 -1.12
N LEU A 259 17.94 -28.66 -1.63
CA LEU A 259 19.30 -28.77 -2.17
C LEU A 259 19.41 -28.20 -3.60
N ILE A 260 18.38 -28.37 -4.42
CA ILE A 260 18.41 -27.98 -5.84
C ILE A 260 17.42 -26.83 -6.13
N GLY A 261 16.19 -26.95 -5.68
CA GLY A 261 15.14 -26.01 -6.04
C GLY A 261 15.35 -24.61 -5.50
N ILE A 262 15.73 -24.47 -4.22
CA ILE A 262 15.99 -23.15 -3.61
C ILE A 262 17.21 -22.47 -4.25
N PRO A 263 18.39 -23.12 -4.37
CA PRO A 263 19.53 -22.52 -5.07
C PRO A 263 19.22 -22.17 -6.52
N SER A 264 18.53 -23.04 -7.26
CA SER A 264 18.14 -22.75 -8.66
C SER A 264 17.19 -21.54 -8.76
N ALA A 265 16.23 -21.40 -7.84
CA ALA A 265 15.36 -20.24 -7.79
C ALA A 265 16.14 -18.95 -7.47
N LEU A 266 17.09 -19.00 -6.52
CA LEU A 266 17.96 -17.87 -6.20
C LEU A 266 18.84 -17.47 -7.37
N ILE A 267 19.43 -18.44 -8.08
CA ILE A 267 20.20 -18.19 -9.31
C ILE A 267 19.28 -17.57 -10.37
N GLY A 268 18.08 -18.11 -10.58
CA GLY A 268 17.11 -17.56 -11.52
C GLY A 268 16.74 -16.10 -11.21
N ILE A 269 16.51 -15.77 -9.93
CA ILE A 269 16.27 -14.40 -9.46
C ILE A 269 17.49 -13.50 -9.72
N ALA A 270 18.69 -13.98 -9.43
CA ALA A 270 19.92 -13.25 -9.68
C ALA A 270 20.13 -12.98 -11.18
N VAL A 271 19.94 -13.99 -12.04
CA VAL A 271 20.03 -13.85 -13.49
C VAL A 271 18.97 -12.86 -14.02
N ALA A 272 17.72 -12.96 -13.55
CA ALA A 272 16.68 -12.01 -13.91
C ALA A 272 17.02 -10.59 -13.45
N GLY A 273 17.54 -10.43 -12.22
CA GLY A 273 18.03 -9.16 -11.71
C GLY A 273 19.14 -8.55 -12.56
N VAL A 274 20.12 -9.36 -12.96
CA VAL A 274 21.21 -8.94 -13.87
C VAL A 274 20.64 -8.55 -15.24
N ALA A 275 19.71 -9.31 -15.79
CA ALA A 275 19.09 -8.99 -17.09
C ALA A 275 18.33 -7.65 -17.03
N VAL A 276 17.55 -7.41 -15.97
CA VAL A 276 16.87 -6.12 -15.74
C VAL A 276 17.88 -5.00 -15.57
N PHE A 277 18.94 -5.22 -14.80
CA PHE A 277 20.01 -4.25 -14.60
C PHE A 277 20.69 -3.89 -15.93
N LEU A 278 21.05 -4.88 -16.74
CA LEU A 278 21.67 -4.67 -18.06
C LEU A 278 20.73 -3.93 -19.02
N LYS A 279 19.42 -4.23 -18.97
CA LYS A 279 18.43 -3.49 -19.76
C LYS A 279 18.37 -2.03 -19.33
N ILE A 280 18.28 -1.76 -18.01
CA ILE A 280 18.24 -0.39 -17.49
C ILE A 280 19.53 0.36 -17.84
N SER A 281 20.70 -0.30 -17.76
CA SER A 281 21.98 0.32 -18.06
C SER A 281 22.16 0.71 -19.52
N LYS A 282 21.49 0.01 -20.43
CA LYS A 282 21.45 0.38 -21.86
C LYS A 282 20.56 1.59 -22.13
N GLU A 283 19.48 1.74 -21.37
CA GLU A 283 18.50 2.81 -21.55
C GLU A 283 18.88 4.09 -20.78
N ARG A 284 19.64 3.97 -19.70
CA ARG A 284 19.97 5.08 -18.79
C ARG A 284 21.35 4.91 -18.14
N SER A 285 22.02 6.02 -17.92
CA SER A 285 23.27 6.04 -17.16
C SER A 285 23.01 5.61 -15.72
N ILE A 286 23.67 4.53 -15.28
CA ILE A 286 23.62 4.05 -13.89
C ILE A 286 24.36 5.01 -12.97
N ALA A 287 25.48 5.59 -13.44
CA ALA A 287 26.28 6.53 -12.65
C ALA A 287 25.48 7.77 -12.22
N THR A 288 24.50 8.20 -13.02
CA THR A 288 23.62 9.32 -12.70
C THR A 288 22.25 8.90 -12.20
N LEU A 289 21.97 7.59 -12.06
CA LEU A 289 20.64 7.05 -11.77
C LEU A 289 19.55 7.64 -12.67
N GLY A 290 19.84 7.78 -13.98
CA GLY A 290 18.93 8.42 -14.91
C GLY A 290 18.80 9.93 -14.67
N SER A 291 19.92 10.61 -14.47
CA SER A 291 20.04 12.04 -14.16
C SER A 291 19.50 12.47 -12.77
N ARG A 292 19.02 11.53 -11.95
CA ARG A 292 18.46 11.85 -10.63
C ARG A 292 19.48 12.45 -9.66
N THR A 293 20.72 11.96 -9.69
CA THR A 293 21.79 12.51 -8.84
C THR A 293 22.04 14.00 -9.10
N VAL A 294 21.94 14.43 -10.35
CA VAL A 294 22.06 15.84 -10.73
C VAL A 294 20.87 16.64 -10.22
N ILE A 295 19.65 16.10 -10.39
CA ILE A 295 18.41 16.72 -9.89
C ILE A 295 18.48 16.87 -8.37
N TRP A 296 18.86 15.82 -7.64
CA TRP A 296 18.94 15.83 -6.18
C TRP A 296 20.00 16.82 -5.66
N LYS A 297 21.17 16.88 -6.31
CA LYS A 297 22.20 17.86 -5.96
C LYS A 297 21.67 19.29 -6.09
N ASN A 298 20.94 19.59 -7.18
CA ASN A 298 20.32 20.90 -7.36
C ASN A 298 19.18 21.14 -6.36
N ALA A 299 18.36 20.12 -6.08
CA ALA A 299 17.30 20.21 -5.07
C ALA A 299 17.85 20.54 -3.68
N ILE A 300 18.89 19.83 -3.24
CA ILE A 300 19.55 20.09 -1.95
C ILE A 300 20.12 21.49 -1.91
N LYS A 301 20.80 21.93 -2.98
CA LYS A 301 21.32 23.32 -3.06
C LYS A 301 20.19 24.34 -2.94
N MET A 302 19.05 24.12 -3.59
CA MET A 302 17.89 25.02 -3.49
C MET A 302 17.28 24.99 -2.08
N ILE A 303 17.17 23.82 -1.44
CA ILE A 303 16.68 23.68 -0.06
C ILE A 303 17.57 24.47 0.92
N LEU A 304 18.88 24.36 0.77
CA LEU A 304 19.83 25.06 1.64
C LEU A 304 19.81 26.59 1.43
N ASN A 305 19.53 27.04 0.20
CA ASN A 305 19.40 28.48 -0.11
C ASN A 305 18.02 29.04 0.28
N HIS A 306 17.00 28.18 0.40
CA HIS A 306 15.62 28.55 0.71
C HIS A 306 15.05 27.60 1.77
N PRO A 307 15.56 27.65 3.01
CA PRO A 307 15.11 26.75 4.09
C PRO A 307 13.64 26.96 4.46
N GLU A 308 13.08 28.13 4.13
CA GLU A 308 11.66 28.48 4.26
C GLU A 308 10.75 27.80 3.22
N GLY A 309 11.34 27.19 2.18
CA GLY A 309 10.61 26.62 1.05
C GLY A 309 10.33 27.63 -0.07
N ILE A 310 10.09 27.11 -1.26
CA ILE A 310 9.88 27.92 -2.49
C ILE A 310 8.41 27.91 -2.91
N GLY A 311 7.62 27.04 -2.31
CA GLY A 311 6.21 26.87 -2.61
C GLY A 311 5.94 25.85 -3.74
N ASN A 312 4.67 25.66 -4.07
CA ASN A 312 4.22 24.62 -4.99
C ASN A 312 4.65 24.82 -6.45
N LYS A 313 5.08 26.01 -6.80
CA LYS A 313 5.53 26.36 -8.17
C LYS A 313 7.05 26.39 -8.29
N PHE A 314 7.77 25.71 -7.39
CA PHE A 314 9.20 25.64 -7.58
C PHE A 314 9.53 24.98 -8.91
N ALA A 315 10.47 25.57 -9.61
CA ALA A 315 11.03 24.99 -10.81
C ALA A 315 12.54 25.11 -10.71
N PHE A 316 13.23 24.05 -11.04
CA PHE A 316 14.67 24.17 -11.28
C PHE A 316 14.83 25.04 -12.52
N LYS A 317 15.59 26.14 -12.40
CA LYS A 317 16.07 26.87 -13.55
C LYS A 317 16.80 25.88 -14.44
N LYS A 318 16.87 26.16 -15.74
CA LYS A 318 17.55 25.36 -16.75
C LYS A 318 18.75 24.59 -16.13
N ILE A 319 18.61 23.26 -16.03
CA ILE A 319 19.67 22.37 -15.60
C ILE A 319 20.09 21.47 -16.74
N ASN A 320 21.38 21.25 -16.89
CA ASN A 320 21.90 20.30 -17.87
C ASN A 320 21.86 18.90 -17.27
N LEU A 321 21.04 18.05 -17.88
CA LEU A 321 20.97 16.63 -17.50
C LEU A 321 21.77 15.80 -18.51
N PRO A 322 22.69 14.94 -18.06
CA PRO A 322 23.55 14.17 -18.95
C PRO A 322 22.81 13.36 -20.03
N GLU A 323 21.57 12.94 -19.73
CA GLU A 323 20.76 12.10 -20.64
C GLU A 323 19.79 12.91 -21.52
N PHE A 324 19.49 14.15 -21.15
CA PHE A 324 18.40 14.93 -21.74
C PHE A 324 18.83 16.33 -22.15
N GLY A 325 20.08 16.72 -21.89
CA GLY A 325 20.55 18.07 -22.12
C GLY A 325 19.90 19.09 -21.18
N ASP A 326 19.73 20.31 -21.65
CA ASP A 326 19.16 21.41 -20.88
C ASP A 326 17.64 21.27 -20.75
N VAL A 327 17.17 21.07 -19.53
CA VAL A 327 15.75 20.90 -19.22
C VAL A 327 15.29 21.78 -18.07
N TYR A 328 13.98 22.05 -18.03
CA TYR A 328 13.29 22.58 -16.87
C TYR A 328 12.56 21.45 -16.18
N THR A 329 12.73 21.30 -14.87
CA THR A 329 11.96 20.36 -14.06
C THR A 329 11.42 21.05 -12.82
N ASN A 330 10.20 20.70 -12.44
CA ASN A 330 9.53 21.18 -11.24
C ASN A 330 9.35 20.06 -10.20
N ASN A 331 10.16 19.01 -10.30
CA ASN A 331 10.06 17.83 -9.45
C ASN A 331 11.44 17.27 -9.14
N GLY A 332 11.73 17.06 -7.87
CA GLY A 332 12.97 16.45 -7.39
C GLY A 332 13.02 14.93 -7.55
N HIS A 333 12.00 14.28 -8.11
CA HIS A 333 11.89 12.82 -8.19
C HIS A 333 12.16 12.10 -6.86
N ASN A 334 11.85 12.76 -5.76
CA ASN A 334 11.98 12.26 -4.40
C ASN A 334 10.97 13.01 -3.53
N ILE A 335 10.07 12.29 -2.88
CA ILE A 335 8.98 12.90 -2.12
C ILE A 335 9.50 13.77 -0.97
N PHE A 336 10.55 13.32 -0.30
CA PHE A 336 11.10 14.02 0.87
C PHE A 336 11.74 15.37 0.48
N LEU A 337 12.51 15.38 -0.61
CA LEU A 337 13.08 16.61 -1.16
C LEU A 337 12.00 17.55 -1.69
N ASN A 338 10.94 17.00 -2.31
CA ASN A 338 9.81 17.80 -2.78
C ASN A 338 9.08 18.50 -1.64
N GLU A 339 8.87 17.82 -0.51
CA GLU A 339 8.21 18.43 0.66
C GLU A 339 9.06 19.55 1.27
N MET A 340 10.38 19.36 1.34
CA MET A 340 11.28 20.43 1.80
C MET A 340 11.30 21.64 0.85
N LEU A 341 11.32 21.39 -0.46
CA LEU A 341 11.29 22.47 -1.46
C LEU A 341 9.97 23.23 -1.47
N ARG A 342 8.87 22.54 -1.27
CA ARG A 342 7.53 23.15 -1.31
C ARG A 342 7.20 23.93 -0.07
N PHE A 343 7.45 23.34 1.09
CA PHE A 343 6.88 23.82 2.33
C PHE A 343 7.90 24.30 3.35
N SER A 344 9.12 23.88 3.32
CA SER A 344 10.28 24.21 4.16
C SER A 344 11.00 22.99 4.70
N ILE A 345 12.20 23.16 5.21
CA ILE A 345 12.95 22.09 5.88
C ILE A 345 12.18 21.50 7.08
N PRO A 346 11.65 22.31 8.04
CA PRO A 346 10.92 21.74 9.18
C PRO A 346 9.71 20.89 8.77
N VAL A 347 8.92 21.35 7.80
CA VAL A 347 7.77 20.61 7.30
C VAL A 347 8.19 19.29 6.66
N GLY A 348 9.24 19.31 5.82
CA GLY A 348 9.78 18.11 5.20
C GLY A 348 10.34 17.11 6.22
N VAL A 349 11.01 17.60 7.28
CA VAL A 349 11.48 16.74 8.38
C VAL A 349 10.31 16.10 9.13
N CYS A 350 9.25 16.86 9.45
CA CYS A 350 8.06 16.31 10.06
C CYS A 350 7.40 15.23 9.17
N PHE A 351 7.39 15.45 7.86
CA PHE A 351 6.90 14.44 6.91
C PHE A 351 7.75 13.17 6.93
N ILE A 352 9.08 13.28 6.99
CA ILE A 352 9.98 12.13 7.14
C ILE A 352 9.68 11.39 8.45
N ILE A 353 9.47 12.11 9.55
CA ILE A 353 9.13 11.51 10.85
C ILE A 353 7.80 10.75 10.76
N LEU A 354 6.76 11.35 10.16
CA LEU A 354 5.47 10.69 9.96
C LEU A 354 5.61 9.38 9.17
N PHE A 355 6.40 9.41 8.10
CA PHE A 355 6.66 8.23 7.28
C PHE A 355 7.47 7.16 8.04
N ALA A 356 8.53 7.58 8.74
CA ALA A 356 9.38 6.70 9.53
C ALA A 356 8.61 6.01 10.67
N LEU A 357 7.69 6.70 11.33
CA LEU A 357 6.84 6.12 12.37
C LEU A 357 6.01 4.94 11.82
N ILE A 358 5.48 5.04 10.61
CA ILE A 358 4.72 3.96 9.98
C ILE A 358 5.63 2.77 9.70
N VAL A 359 6.83 3.02 9.13
CA VAL A 359 7.81 1.97 8.82
C VAL A 359 8.23 1.24 10.10
N ILE A 360 8.65 1.99 11.12
CA ILE A 360 9.10 1.43 12.40
C ILE A 360 7.98 0.61 13.04
N TYR A 361 6.78 1.18 13.14
CA TYR A 361 5.64 0.48 13.71
C TYR A 361 5.33 -0.82 12.97
N SER A 362 5.37 -0.79 11.64
CA SER A 362 5.16 -1.97 10.81
C SER A 362 6.20 -3.08 11.08
N LEU A 363 7.47 -2.70 11.19
CA LEU A 363 8.57 -3.64 11.45
C LEU A 363 8.57 -4.16 12.90
N GLU A 364 8.19 -3.35 13.88
CA GLU A 364 8.01 -3.76 15.27
C GLU A 364 6.88 -4.79 15.42
N LYS A 365 5.77 -4.60 14.70
CA LYS A 365 4.63 -5.52 14.76
C LYS A 365 4.91 -6.84 14.05
N LYS A 366 5.57 -6.79 12.90
CA LYS A 366 5.93 -8.00 12.16
C LYS A 366 7.20 -7.81 11.34
N PHE A 367 8.28 -8.33 11.85
CA PHE A 367 9.50 -8.47 11.09
C PHE A 367 9.42 -9.71 10.21
N SER A 368 9.29 -9.52 8.90
CA SER A 368 9.32 -10.59 7.91
C SER A 368 10.02 -10.12 6.64
N PHE A 369 10.53 -11.05 5.83
CA PHE A 369 11.13 -10.72 4.54
C PHE A 369 10.12 -10.10 3.59
N PHE A 370 8.86 -10.50 3.69
CA PHE A 370 7.78 -9.89 2.90
C PHE A 370 7.50 -8.45 3.35
N THR A 371 7.46 -8.18 4.63
CA THR A 371 7.31 -6.81 5.16
C THR A 371 8.48 -5.92 4.73
N LEU A 372 9.72 -6.44 4.78
CA LEU A 372 10.90 -5.75 4.25
C LEU A 372 10.78 -5.52 2.73
N GLY A 373 10.24 -6.50 2.00
CA GLY A 373 9.98 -6.39 0.56
C GLY A 373 8.98 -5.29 0.24
N ILE A 374 7.88 -5.17 0.99
CA ILE A 374 6.90 -4.07 0.85
C ILE A 374 7.60 -2.73 1.05
N TRP A 375 8.31 -2.55 2.15
CA TRP A 375 8.97 -1.29 2.47
C TRP A 375 10.12 -0.97 1.51
N GLY A 376 10.87 -1.97 1.06
CA GLY A 376 11.90 -1.81 0.03
C GLY A 376 11.30 -1.30 -1.29
N ALA A 377 10.19 -1.87 -1.74
CA ALA A 377 9.48 -1.45 -2.94
C ALA A 377 8.89 -0.03 -2.80
N VAL A 378 8.30 0.28 -1.64
CA VAL A 378 7.78 1.61 -1.32
C VAL A 378 8.90 2.65 -1.32
N MET A 379 9.97 2.41 -0.55
CA MET A 379 11.10 3.34 -0.45
C MET A 379 11.77 3.58 -1.80
N MET A 380 11.94 2.54 -2.61
CA MET A 380 12.47 2.68 -3.97
C MET A 380 11.58 3.59 -4.83
N SER A 381 10.28 3.43 -4.76
CA SER A 381 9.33 4.21 -5.56
C SER A 381 9.28 5.68 -5.11
N VAL A 382 9.18 5.95 -3.81
CA VAL A 382 9.04 7.33 -3.28
C VAL A 382 10.35 8.12 -3.30
N SER A 383 11.50 7.43 -3.26
CA SER A 383 12.82 8.07 -3.30
C SER A 383 13.36 8.30 -4.70
N MET A 384 12.91 7.50 -5.67
CA MET A 384 13.47 7.49 -7.02
C MET A 384 12.55 8.06 -8.09
N ASP A 385 11.26 8.30 -7.76
CA ASP A 385 10.30 8.72 -8.77
C ASP A 385 9.20 9.62 -8.22
N TYR A 386 8.36 10.14 -9.10
CA TYR A 386 7.18 10.95 -8.77
C TYR A 386 5.99 10.04 -8.41
N ALA A 387 6.18 9.22 -7.37
CA ALA A 387 5.24 8.17 -7.04
C ALA A 387 4.04 8.65 -6.22
N VAL A 388 4.25 9.58 -5.28
CA VAL A 388 3.21 10.13 -4.40
C VAL A 388 3.36 11.64 -4.31
N MET A 389 2.23 12.34 -4.28
CA MET A 389 2.15 13.75 -3.90
C MET A 389 1.40 13.85 -2.58
N VAL A 390 1.95 14.59 -1.61
CA VAL A 390 1.23 14.87 -0.35
C VAL A 390 -0.06 15.63 -0.62
N SER A 391 -0.04 16.46 -1.63
CA SER A 391 -1.20 17.19 -2.13
C SER A 391 -2.19 16.33 -2.95
N GLY A 392 -1.90 15.06 -3.22
CA GLY A 392 -2.71 14.21 -4.08
C GLY A 392 -3.51 13.14 -3.32
N TRP A 393 -4.65 12.74 -3.87
CA TRP A 393 -5.45 11.62 -3.35
C TRP A 393 -4.70 10.27 -3.36
N THR A 394 -3.59 10.18 -4.08
CA THR A 394 -2.69 9.03 -4.05
C THR A 394 -2.10 8.78 -2.67
N LEU A 395 -1.92 9.82 -1.84
CA LEU A 395 -1.52 9.66 -0.45
C LEU A 395 -2.61 8.99 0.39
N MET A 396 -3.89 9.33 0.18
CA MET A 396 -5.00 8.67 0.86
C MET A 396 -5.09 7.20 0.50
N LEU A 397 -4.92 6.87 -0.77
CA LEU A 397 -4.93 5.48 -1.23
C LEU A 397 -3.71 4.71 -0.70
N PHE A 398 -2.54 5.34 -0.63
CA PHE A 398 -1.38 4.78 0.05
C PHE A 398 -1.68 4.44 1.51
N PHE A 399 -2.27 5.35 2.26
CA PHE A 399 -2.63 5.12 3.66
C PHE A 399 -3.71 4.04 3.82
N PHE A 400 -4.67 3.97 2.90
CA PHE A 400 -5.61 2.88 2.87
C PHE A 400 -4.89 1.52 2.78
N TYR A 401 -3.96 1.35 1.85
CA TYR A 401 -3.18 0.12 1.74
C TYR A 401 -2.34 -0.16 3.00
N MET A 402 -1.71 0.88 3.57
CA MET A 402 -0.88 0.71 4.78
C MET A 402 -1.68 0.20 5.97
N ILE A 403 -2.90 0.69 6.17
CA ILE A 403 -3.78 0.21 7.26
C ILE A 403 -4.04 -1.28 7.12
N PHE A 404 -4.36 -1.73 5.93
CA PHE A 404 -4.63 -3.15 5.69
C PHE A 404 -3.37 -4.01 5.86
N PHE A 405 -2.21 -3.51 5.49
CA PHE A 405 -0.95 -4.22 5.76
C PHE A 405 -0.68 -4.34 7.25
N LEU A 406 -0.94 -3.31 8.03
CA LEU A 406 -0.73 -3.29 9.48
C LEU A 406 -1.75 -4.16 10.23
N ASP A 407 -2.97 -4.26 9.75
CA ASP A 407 -4.04 -5.07 10.39
C ASP A 407 -3.78 -6.58 10.29
N ILE A 408 -3.25 -7.08 9.16
CA ILE A 408 -2.87 -8.49 8.99
C ILE A 408 -1.69 -8.89 9.88
N ILE A 409 -0.74 -7.99 10.07
CA ILE A 409 0.40 -8.23 10.95
C ILE A 409 -0.10 -8.63 12.34
N LYS A 410 -1.18 -8.01 12.80
CA LYS A 410 -1.85 -8.35 14.06
C LYS A 410 -2.51 -9.74 14.03
N GLN A 411 -3.20 -10.10 12.95
CA GLN A 411 -3.94 -11.37 12.85
C GLN A 411 -3.03 -12.60 12.94
N GLU A 412 -1.83 -12.55 12.34
CA GLU A 412 -0.89 -13.67 12.41
C GLU A 412 -0.27 -13.78 13.79
N ASN A 413 -0.03 -12.67 14.51
CA ASN A 413 0.47 -12.70 15.88
C ASN A 413 -0.57 -13.28 16.84
N ASP A 414 -1.84 -12.84 16.75
CA ASP A 414 -2.95 -13.37 17.55
C ASP A 414 -3.18 -14.89 17.27
N ALA A 415 -2.95 -15.33 16.05
CA ALA A 415 -3.06 -16.74 15.68
C ALA A 415 -1.87 -17.57 16.21
N LEU A 416 -0.67 -16.99 16.29
CA LEU A 416 0.51 -17.63 16.88
C LEU A 416 0.44 -17.72 18.41
N GLU A 417 -0.11 -16.69 19.07
CA GLU A 417 -0.34 -16.70 20.52
C GLU A 417 -1.47 -17.65 20.92
N LYS A 418 -2.42 -17.93 20.02
CA LYS A 418 -3.52 -18.89 20.24
C LYS A 418 -3.20 -20.32 19.84
N LEU A 419 -2.07 -20.58 19.21
CA LEU A 419 -1.55 -21.93 19.14
C LEU A 419 -1.20 -22.33 20.58
N PRO A 420 -1.83 -23.38 21.16
CA PRO A 420 -1.50 -23.80 22.51
C PRO A 420 -0.02 -24.18 22.54
N GLY A 421 0.79 -23.23 22.94
CA GLY A 421 2.09 -23.49 23.49
C GLY A 421 1.83 -24.15 24.84
N GLU A 422 1.95 -25.42 24.86
CA GLU A 422 1.87 -26.42 25.89
C GLU A 422 0.87 -27.47 25.41
N CYS A 423 1.38 -28.48 24.76
CA CYS A 423 0.91 -29.82 25.02
C CYS A 423 0.96 -29.95 26.55
N ASP A 424 -0.21 -29.78 27.18
CA ASP A 424 -0.43 -30.03 28.57
C ASP A 424 -0.06 -31.51 28.79
N GLU A 425 1.21 -31.78 29.05
CA GLU A 425 1.72 -33.13 29.37
C GLU A 425 0.86 -33.78 30.45
N THR A 426 0.20 -32.97 31.29
CA THR A 426 -0.79 -33.39 32.26
C THR A 426 -2.07 -33.97 31.66
N LYS A 427 -2.48 -33.56 30.42
CA LYS A 427 -3.65 -34.15 29.76
C LYS A 427 -3.32 -35.45 29.01
N ILE A 428 -2.07 -35.62 28.58
CA ILE A 428 -1.62 -36.89 27.96
C ILE A 428 -1.49 -37.94 29.05
N ASN A 429 -0.92 -37.62 30.21
CA ASN A 429 -0.81 -38.54 31.29
C ASN A 429 -2.18 -38.95 31.90
N ARG A 430 -3.16 -38.03 32.00
CA ARG A 430 -4.54 -38.38 32.39
C ARG A 430 -5.29 -39.27 31.39
N LYS A 431 -4.94 -39.22 30.12
CA LYS A 431 -5.54 -40.10 29.09
C LYS A 431 -4.87 -41.49 29.04
N ILE A 432 -3.63 -41.60 29.49
CA ILE A 432 -2.92 -42.89 29.61
C ILE A 432 -3.41 -43.62 30.84
N ASP A 433 -3.53 -42.93 31.99
CA ASP A 433 -4.04 -43.53 33.22
C ASP A 433 -5.51 -43.95 33.17
N SER A 434 -6.33 -43.30 32.30
CA SER A 434 -7.75 -43.71 32.10
C SER A 434 -7.92 -44.86 31.12
N LYS A 435 -6.88 -45.27 30.37
CA LYS A 435 -6.93 -46.45 29.49
C LYS A 435 -6.28 -47.70 30.08
N THR A 436 -5.47 -47.56 31.12
CA THR A 436 -4.83 -48.70 31.83
C THR A 436 -5.61 -49.18 33.03
N GLY A 437 -6.70 -48.51 33.46
CA GLY A 437 -7.50 -48.85 34.64
C GLY A 437 -8.78 -49.64 34.39
N LYS A 438 -8.96 -50.30 33.23
CA LYS A 438 -10.13 -51.11 32.95
C LYS A 438 -9.80 -52.44 32.22
N HIS A 439 -8.91 -53.20 32.84
CA HIS A 439 -8.83 -54.63 32.62
C HIS A 439 -8.39 -55.27 33.96
N ASP A 440 -9.28 -56.01 34.53
CA ASP A 440 -9.26 -56.98 35.58
C ASP A 440 -10.14 -56.58 36.78
N GLU A 441 -11.30 -57.14 36.77
CA GLU A 441 -12.08 -57.74 37.85
C GLU A 441 -13.54 -57.86 37.41
N ASN A 442 -13.91 -59.07 36.99
CA ASN A 442 -15.11 -59.77 37.37
C ASN A 442 -15.37 -60.94 36.41
N ARG A 443 -14.62 -61.98 36.61
CA ARG A 443 -15.06 -63.35 36.37
C ARG A 443 -15.35 -63.98 37.70
N PHE A 444 -16.55 -64.35 37.98
CA PHE A 444 -17.11 -65.36 38.87
C PHE A 444 -18.38 -64.88 39.53
N SER A 445 -19.36 -65.70 39.23
CA SER A 445 -20.55 -66.18 39.97
C SER A 445 -21.86 -65.85 39.25
N LYS A 446 -22.31 -66.90 38.61
CA LYS A 446 -23.37 -67.84 38.99
C LYS A 446 -24.81 -67.32 38.78
N GLU A 447 -25.41 -68.05 37.81
CA GLU A 447 -26.71 -68.74 37.86
C GLU A 447 -27.77 -68.19 38.83
N ALA A 448 -28.92 -67.86 38.28
CA ALA A 448 -30.21 -68.39 38.66
C ALA A 448 -31.33 -67.85 37.75
N VAL A 449 -32.01 -68.77 37.16
CA VAL A 449 -33.29 -68.81 36.50
C VAL A 449 -34.41 -68.75 37.55
N PRO A 450 -35.75 -68.72 37.23
CA PRO A 450 -36.58 -67.89 36.31
C PRO A 450 -37.91 -67.43 36.98
N ASN A 451 -38.87 -67.16 36.13
CA ASN A 451 -40.33 -66.93 36.37
C ASN A 451 -40.70 -65.43 36.51
N GLY A 452 -41.72 -64.92 35.77
CA GLY A 452 -42.89 -65.45 35.20
C GLY A 452 -43.96 -64.34 35.23
N ASN A 453 -44.77 -64.33 34.23
CA ASN A 453 -46.13 -63.78 34.20
C ASN A 453 -46.32 -62.24 34.34
N ARG A 454 -46.73 -61.59 33.40
CA ARG A 454 -48.05 -61.31 32.74
C ARG A 454 -47.86 -60.18 31.71
#